data_5f353117892ff66da4b1ab6cda9d8f5f
#
_entry.id   5f353117892ff66da4b1ab6cda9d8f5f
#
_cell.length_a   1.000
_cell.length_b   1.000
_cell.length_c   1.000
_cell.angle_alpha   90.00
_cell.angle_beta   90.00
_cell.angle_gamma   90.00
#
_symmetry.space_group_name_H-M   'P 1'
#
loop_
_entity.id
_entity.type
_entity.pdbx_description
1 polymer ?
#
loop_
_entity_poly.entity_id
_entity_poly.type
_entity_poly.pdbx_seq_one_letter_code
_entity_poly.pdbx_strand_id
1 'polypeptide(L)'
;MTIKKTALAVSIGAAVALTTFASQAEITVLKQDPQAGNPLSRLNFTVGGSIRPQFQNMAGDDGKNGYKRNGFDGGTRFRFAADYYLFDDISWVSYYELGVNFPAMFNWDNHYANGANDTTRRMLYTGLKSATWGTLTFGQQNSIYYDVVGAKTDIWDYDMIGQAPGNGINGDYDGSYRTRKSLKYKNTVGDVDLYASYLFSDDYNPNNGLRYKRKGGGSLGVDYHITDDLTWGTAWNYTRAEMRGNTSKTYDQNIVGTALSWKPDNWTFSLGGGWYQNFMT
;
A
#
# COMPACT_ATOMS: atom_id res chain seq x y z
N MET A 1 36.86 -6.78 29.80
CA MET A 1 35.95 -5.74 29.30
C MET A 1 36.13 -5.63 27.77
N THR A 2 35.32 -6.36 27.03
CA THR A 2 35.50 -6.54 25.57
C THR A 2 34.48 -5.68 24.84
N ILE A 3 34.96 -4.63 24.21
CA ILE A 3 34.16 -3.71 23.44
C ILE A 3 33.79 -4.43 22.10
N LYS A 4 32.53 -4.78 21.93
CA LYS A 4 32.04 -5.24 20.64
C LYS A 4 31.96 -4.04 19.68
N LYS A 5 32.82 -4.04 18.68
CA LYS A 5 32.75 -3.08 17.57
C LYS A 5 31.55 -3.46 16.70
N THR A 6 30.49 -2.68 16.78
CA THR A 6 29.38 -2.75 15.82
C THR A 6 29.89 -2.07 14.56
N ALA A 7 30.18 -2.84 13.53
CA ALA A 7 30.50 -2.32 12.22
C ALA A 7 29.22 -1.79 11.56
N LEU A 8 29.14 -0.48 11.44
CA LEU A 8 28.13 0.19 10.60
C LEU A 8 28.56 -0.04 9.15
N ALA A 9 28.00 -1.03 8.49
CA ALA A 9 28.19 -1.24 7.08
C ALA A 9 27.31 -0.24 6.32
N VAL A 10 27.91 0.88 5.91
CA VAL A 10 27.31 1.77 4.91
C VAL A 10 27.56 1.12 3.55
N SER A 11 26.61 0.34 3.07
CA SER A 11 26.60 -0.14 1.69
C SER A 11 26.12 1.01 0.79
N ILE A 12 27.06 1.74 0.19
CA ILE A 12 26.75 2.62 -0.93
C ILE A 12 26.53 1.69 -2.14
N GLY A 13 25.34 1.18 -2.29
CA GLY A 13 24.89 0.55 -3.51
C GLY A 13 24.65 1.64 -4.54
N ALA A 14 25.56 1.82 -5.50
CA ALA A 14 25.24 2.53 -6.72
C ALA A 14 24.19 1.72 -7.47
N ALA A 15 22.92 1.92 -7.12
CA ALA A 15 21.81 1.48 -7.94
C ALA A 15 21.86 2.36 -9.20
N VAL A 16 22.36 1.79 -10.30
CA VAL A 16 21.98 2.30 -11.61
C VAL A 16 20.48 2.01 -11.72
N ALA A 17 19.70 2.96 -11.28
CA ALA A 17 18.28 3.00 -11.57
C ALA A 17 18.16 3.21 -13.08
N LEU A 18 18.09 2.09 -13.81
CA LEU A 18 17.41 2.11 -15.09
C LEU A 18 16.01 2.58 -14.73
N THR A 19 15.72 3.83 -15.03
CA THR A 19 14.40 4.42 -14.88
C THR A 19 13.42 3.51 -15.59
N THR A 20 12.76 2.66 -14.82
CA THR A 20 11.59 1.97 -15.32
C THR A 20 10.61 3.07 -15.65
N PHE A 21 10.39 3.31 -16.93
CA PHE A 21 9.25 4.10 -17.37
C PHE A 21 7.99 3.31 -16.99
N ALA A 22 7.63 3.41 -15.71
CA ALA A 22 6.32 2.96 -15.28
C ALA A 22 5.33 3.97 -15.87
N SER A 23 4.94 3.75 -17.11
CA SER A 23 3.84 4.47 -17.71
C SER A 23 2.60 4.16 -16.86
N GLN A 24 2.27 5.04 -15.94
CA GLN A 24 1.00 5.03 -15.25
C GLN A 24 0.03 5.80 -16.12
N ALA A 25 -0.52 5.13 -17.12
CA ALA A 25 -1.57 5.70 -17.95
C ALA A 25 -2.93 5.38 -17.31
N GLU A 26 -3.73 6.40 -17.09
CA GLU A 26 -5.16 6.27 -16.80
C GLU A 26 -5.94 6.80 -18.00
N ILE A 27 -6.84 5.97 -18.51
CA ILE A 27 -7.69 6.27 -19.64
C ILE A 27 -9.13 6.39 -19.13
N THR A 28 -9.74 7.55 -19.35
CA THR A 28 -11.16 7.71 -19.09
C THR A 28 -11.94 7.07 -20.25
N VAL A 29 -12.58 5.95 -19.97
CA VAL A 29 -13.40 5.19 -20.93
C VAL A 29 -14.79 5.80 -21.05
N LEU A 30 -15.37 6.17 -19.91
CA LEU A 30 -16.64 6.90 -19.83
C LEU A 30 -16.42 8.17 -19.00
N LYS A 31 -16.83 9.30 -19.55
CA LYS A 31 -16.79 10.58 -18.85
C LYS A 31 -18.18 10.93 -18.35
N GLN A 32 -18.28 11.28 -17.09
CA GLN A 32 -19.54 11.68 -16.45
C GLN A 32 -20.08 12.97 -17.08
N ASP A 33 -21.37 12.95 -17.41
CA ASP A 33 -22.18 14.10 -17.80
C ASP A 33 -23.60 13.92 -17.22
N PRO A 34 -23.86 14.30 -15.98
CA PRO A 34 -25.16 14.11 -15.32
C PRO A 34 -26.33 14.80 -16.04
N GLN A 35 -26.04 15.80 -16.88
CA GLN A 35 -27.07 16.56 -17.61
C GLN A 35 -27.57 15.83 -18.87
N ALA A 36 -26.85 14.84 -19.36
CA ALA A 36 -27.20 14.11 -20.57
C ALA A 36 -28.42 13.17 -20.44
N GLY A 37 -28.97 13.00 -19.25
CA GLY A 37 -30.28 12.37 -19.03
C GLY A 37 -30.35 10.84 -19.16
N ASN A 38 -29.25 10.17 -19.53
CA ASN A 38 -29.22 8.71 -19.56
C ASN A 38 -28.40 8.12 -18.41
N PRO A 39 -28.70 6.89 -17.93
CA PRO A 39 -28.00 6.31 -16.78
C PRO A 39 -26.48 6.16 -16.94
N LEU A 40 -25.98 5.88 -18.15
CA LEU A 40 -24.56 5.73 -18.40
C LEU A 40 -23.81 7.06 -18.36
N SER A 41 -24.48 8.18 -18.62
CA SER A 41 -23.87 9.51 -18.53
C SER A 41 -23.56 9.92 -17.09
N ARG A 42 -24.10 9.22 -16.10
CA ARG A 42 -23.79 9.44 -14.67
C ARG A 42 -22.50 8.75 -14.22
N LEU A 43 -21.91 7.92 -15.10
CA LEU A 43 -20.73 7.13 -14.80
C LEU A 43 -19.46 7.78 -15.34
N ASN A 44 -18.49 8.01 -14.46
CA ASN A 44 -17.10 8.19 -14.84
C ASN A 44 -16.38 6.85 -14.64
N PHE A 45 -15.82 6.29 -15.70
CA PHE A 45 -15.11 5.01 -15.63
C PHE A 45 -13.71 5.16 -16.21
N THR A 46 -12.71 4.82 -15.39
CA THR A 46 -11.31 4.89 -15.79
C THR A 46 -10.67 3.51 -15.71
N VAL A 47 -9.78 3.26 -16.66
CA VAL A 47 -8.91 2.08 -16.71
C VAL A 47 -7.48 2.56 -16.72
N GLY A 48 -6.66 1.99 -15.86
CA GLY A 48 -5.27 2.35 -15.76
C GLY A 48 -4.40 1.18 -15.40
N GLY A 49 -3.15 1.44 -15.15
CA GLY A 49 -2.22 0.41 -14.69
C GLY A 49 -0.78 0.77 -14.94
N SER A 50 0.09 -0.21 -14.69
CA SER A 50 1.51 -0.12 -15.00
C SER A 50 2.04 -1.50 -15.34
N ILE A 51 2.86 -1.61 -16.37
CA ILE A 51 3.62 -2.80 -16.71
C ILE A 51 5.03 -2.58 -16.17
N ARG A 52 5.52 -3.50 -15.33
CA ARG A 52 6.75 -3.34 -14.54
C ARG A 52 7.73 -4.49 -14.74
N PRO A 53 8.33 -4.64 -15.92
CA PRO A 53 9.43 -5.57 -16.09
C PRO A 53 10.64 -5.06 -15.30
N GLN A 54 11.29 -5.95 -14.57
CA GLN A 54 12.47 -5.61 -13.76
C GLN A 54 13.60 -6.61 -14.00
N PHE A 55 14.82 -6.09 -13.88
CA PHE A 55 16.05 -6.86 -13.83
C PHE A 55 16.77 -6.48 -12.54
N GLN A 56 17.28 -7.45 -11.83
CA GLN A 56 17.99 -7.20 -10.59
C GLN A 56 19.33 -7.90 -10.57
N ASN A 57 20.37 -7.17 -10.23
CA ASN A 57 21.68 -7.71 -9.93
C ASN A 57 22.15 -7.07 -8.61
N MET A 58 22.27 -7.89 -7.57
CA MET A 58 22.85 -7.45 -6.31
C MET A 58 24.35 -7.68 -6.38
N ALA A 59 25.12 -6.59 -6.36
CA ALA A 59 26.57 -6.60 -6.23
C ALA A 59 26.95 -6.66 -4.75
N GLY A 60 27.92 -7.49 -4.40
CA GLY A 60 28.42 -7.63 -3.05
C GLY A 60 28.10 -9.01 -2.50
N ASP A 61 28.92 -9.95 -2.88
CA ASP A 61 28.72 -11.32 -2.53
C ASP A 61 30.00 -12.02 -2.11
N ASP A 62 29.86 -12.85 -1.12
CA ASP A 62 30.79 -13.90 -0.73
C ASP A 62 30.78 -15.12 -1.68
N GLY A 63 30.21 -14.97 -2.89
CA GLY A 63 30.13 -15.99 -3.93
C GLY A 63 29.10 -17.10 -3.69
N LYS A 64 28.33 -17.04 -2.61
CA LYS A 64 27.35 -18.09 -2.26
C LYS A 64 25.91 -17.64 -2.36
N ASN A 65 25.64 -16.34 -2.29
CA ASN A 65 24.30 -15.77 -2.24
C ASN A 65 24.05 -14.70 -3.32
N GLY A 66 24.86 -14.69 -4.39
CA GLY A 66 24.68 -13.78 -5.51
C GLY A 66 23.29 -13.91 -6.12
N TYR A 67 22.50 -12.91 -5.88
CA TYR A 67 21.11 -12.88 -6.31
C TYR A 67 21.03 -12.21 -7.68
N LYS A 68 20.88 -13.02 -8.71
CA LYS A 68 20.62 -12.52 -10.06
C LYS A 68 19.19 -12.85 -10.42
N ARG A 69 18.44 -11.83 -10.73
CA ARG A 69 17.10 -11.95 -11.28
C ARG A 69 17.07 -11.42 -12.71
N ASN A 70 17.04 -12.32 -13.66
CA ASN A 70 17.03 -11.99 -15.07
C ASN A 70 15.58 -11.87 -15.57
N GLY A 71 15.03 -10.70 -15.47
CA GLY A 71 13.68 -10.42 -15.94
C GLY A 71 12.60 -11.03 -15.05
N PHE A 72 11.93 -10.20 -14.29
CA PHE A 72 10.78 -10.59 -13.48
C PHE A 72 9.74 -9.49 -13.48
N ASP A 73 8.55 -9.80 -12.97
CA ASP A 73 7.51 -8.81 -12.81
C ASP A 73 7.69 -8.04 -11.49
N GLY A 74 7.88 -6.75 -11.57
CA GLY A 74 8.00 -5.83 -10.43
C GLY A 74 6.67 -5.35 -9.89
N GLY A 75 5.60 -6.12 -10.07
CA GLY A 75 4.27 -5.76 -9.59
C GLY A 75 3.43 -5.04 -10.63
N THR A 76 3.42 -5.56 -11.87
CA THR A 76 2.47 -5.16 -12.92
C THR A 76 1.04 -5.20 -12.38
N ARG A 77 0.27 -4.19 -12.71
CA ARG A 77 -1.09 -4.05 -12.19
C ARG A 77 -2.01 -3.35 -13.16
N PHE A 78 -3.28 -3.75 -13.15
CA PHE A 78 -4.38 -3.07 -13.82
C PHE A 78 -5.33 -2.50 -12.78
N ARG A 79 -5.88 -1.32 -13.09
CA ARG A 79 -6.76 -0.56 -12.21
C ARG A 79 -8.04 -0.23 -12.95
N PHE A 80 -9.14 -0.33 -12.25
CA PHE A 80 -10.47 0.00 -12.70
C PHE A 80 -11.11 0.88 -11.63
N ALA A 81 -11.55 2.08 -11.99
CA ALA A 81 -12.25 2.97 -11.08
C ALA A 81 -13.57 3.44 -11.69
N ALA A 82 -14.59 3.46 -10.86
CA ALA A 82 -15.91 3.93 -11.20
C ALA A 82 -16.36 4.99 -10.19
N ASP A 83 -16.91 6.08 -10.69
CA ASP A 83 -17.57 7.13 -9.91
C ASP A 83 -18.94 7.38 -10.56
N TYR A 84 -20.02 7.01 -9.89
CA TYR A 84 -21.38 7.11 -10.40
C TYR A 84 -22.14 8.17 -9.60
N TYR A 85 -22.49 9.25 -10.27
CA TYR A 85 -23.27 10.34 -9.69
C TYR A 85 -24.67 9.84 -9.28
N LEU A 86 -25.03 10.05 -8.04
CA LEU A 86 -26.34 9.70 -7.49
C LEU A 86 -27.25 10.90 -7.46
N PHE A 87 -26.97 11.87 -6.61
CA PHE A 87 -27.73 13.12 -6.44
C PHE A 87 -26.90 14.12 -5.64
N ASP A 88 -27.22 15.39 -5.75
CA ASP A 88 -26.55 16.52 -5.09
C ASP A 88 -25.03 16.49 -5.32
N ASP A 89 -24.26 16.30 -4.26
CA ASP A 89 -22.80 16.12 -4.29
C ASP A 89 -22.37 14.68 -3.99
N ILE A 90 -23.31 13.73 -4.03
CA ILE A 90 -23.08 12.33 -3.64
C ILE A 90 -22.89 11.46 -4.87
N SER A 91 -21.78 10.73 -4.87
CA SER A 91 -21.44 9.69 -5.84
C SER A 91 -21.22 8.35 -5.15
N TRP A 92 -21.57 7.27 -5.83
CA TRP A 92 -21.09 5.92 -5.51
C TRP A 92 -19.75 5.70 -6.19
N VAL A 93 -18.75 5.25 -5.42
CA VAL A 93 -17.40 4.98 -5.92
C VAL A 93 -17.05 3.51 -5.76
N SER A 94 -16.29 2.99 -6.72
CA SER A 94 -15.75 1.63 -6.66
C SER A 94 -14.37 1.59 -7.30
N TYR A 95 -13.51 0.75 -6.76
CA TYR A 95 -12.14 0.61 -7.22
C TYR A 95 -11.69 -0.85 -7.16
N TYR A 96 -11.04 -1.31 -8.23
CA TYR A 96 -10.44 -2.62 -8.31
C TYR A 96 -9.01 -2.52 -8.84
N GLU A 97 -8.04 -3.08 -8.11
CA GLU A 97 -6.66 -3.24 -8.56
C GLU A 97 -6.27 -4.72 -8.59
N LEU A 98 -5.90 -5.19 -9.77
CA LEU A 98 -5.45 -6.54 -10.05
C LEU A 98 -3.95 -6.53 -10.33
N GLY A 99 -3.17 -7.25 -9.52
CA GLY A 99 -1.78 -7.59 -9.84
C GLY A 99 -1.74 -8.74 -10.85
N VAL A 100 -0.85 -8.64 -11.83
CA VAL A 100 -0.65 -9.66 -12.87
C VAL A 100 0.82 -10.01 -12.93
N ASN A 101 1.14 -11.28 -12.83
CA ASN A 101 2.49 -11.78 -12.96
C ASN A 101 2.66 -12.41 -14.36
N PHE A 102 3.03 -11.62 -15.35
CA PHE A 102 3.21 -12.10 -16.72
C PHE A 102 4.24 -13.22 -16.86
N PRO A 103 5.43 -13.17 -16.23
CA PRO A 103 6.36 -14.30 -16.27
C PRO A 103 5.75 -15.60 -15.78
N ALA A 104 4.99 -15.59 -14.69
CA ALA A 104 4.29 -16.77 -14.19
C ALA A 104 3.17 -17.22 -15.15
N MET A 105 2.39 -16.29 -15.67
CA MET A 105 1.29 -16.56 -16.60
C MET A 105 1.76 -17.21 -17.90
N PHE A 106 2.95 -16.84 -18.39
CA PHE A 106 3.54 -17.41 -19.61
C PHE A 106 4.55 -18.53 -19.36
N ASN A 107 4.71 -18.98 -18.12
CA ASN A 107 5.74 -19.94 -17.70
C ASN A 107 7.16 -19.54 -18.12
N TRP A 108 7.44 -18.25 -18.15
CA TRP A 108 8.70 -17.71 -18.64
C TRP A 108 9.80 -17.78 -17.58
N ASP A 109 9.46 -17.48 -16.33
CA ASP A 109 10.40 -17.49 -15.23
C ASP A 109 10.01 -18.53 -14.18
N ASN A 110 10.75 -19.64 -14.14
CA ASN A 110 10.57 -20.68 -13.13
C ASN A 110 11.20 -20.35 -11.77
N HIS A 111 11.97 -19.27 -11.67
CA HIS A 111 12.74 -18.96 -10.47
C HIS A 111 11.85 -18.68 -9.25
N TYR A 112 10.66 -18.15 -9.48
CA TYR A 112 9.71 -17.78 -8.43
C TYR A 112 8.28 -18.30 -8.70
N ALA A 113 8.11 -19.04 -9.79
CA ALA A 113 6.79 -19.47 -10.26
C ALA A 113 6.24 -20.70 -9.52
N ASN A 114 7.04 -21.38 -8.71
CA ASN A 114 6.55 -22.53 -7.92
C ASN A 114 5.55 -22.03 -6.86
N GLY A 115 4.27 -22.04 -7.23
CA GLY A 115 3.16 -21.64 -6.38
C GLY A 115 2.78 -20.16 -6.45
N ALA A 116 3.37 -19.36 -7.34
CA ALA A 116 2.92 -17.99 -7.57
C ALA A 116 1.60 -17.98 -8.34
N ASN A 117 0.62 -17.22 -7.85
CA ASN A 117 -0.60 -16.98 -8.60
C ASN A 117 -0.31 -16.06 -9.79
N ASP A 118 -0.89 -16.35 -10.95
CA ASP A 118 -0.82 -15.51 -12.14
C ASP A 118 -1.43 -14.13 -11.91
N THR A 119 -2.41 -14.07 -11.04
CA THR A 119 -3.11 -12.85 -10.67
C THR A 119 -3.31 -12.75 -9.16
N THR A 120 -3.29 -11.53 -8.64
CA THR A 120 -3.54 -11.24 -7.22
C THR A 120 -4.45 -10.04 -7.09
N ARG A 121 -5.55 -10.18 -6.37
CA ARG A 121 -6.37 -9.04 -5.99
C ARG A 121 -5.60 -8.18 -5.00
N ARG A 122 -5.21 -6.98 -5.41
CA ARG A 122 -4.48 -6.03 -4.56
C ARG A 122 -5.43 -5.15 -3.77
N MET A 123 -6.42 -4.57 -4.43
CA MET A 123 -7.46 -3.76 -3.80
C MET A 123 -8.81 -4.03 -4.43
N LEU A 124 -9.86 -3.98 -3.62
CA LEU A 124 -11.26 -4.00 -4.05
C LEU A 124 -12.10 -3.34 -2.96
N TYR A 125 -12.61 -2.18 -3.25
CA TYR A 125 -13.47 -1.44 -2.33
C TYR A 125 -14.55 -0.67 -3.07
N THR A 126 -15.59 -0.33 -2.33
CA THR A 126 -16.71 0.49 -2.80
C THR A 126 -17.20 1.40 -1.67
N GLY A 127 -17.93 2.45 -2.01
CA GLY A 127 -18.45 3.36 -1.01
C GLY A 127 -19.17 4.57 -1.57
N LEU A 128 -19.31 5.57 -0.74
CA LEU A 128 -19.92 6.85 -1.07
C LEU A 128 -18.90 7.97 -0.92
N LYS A 129 -18.97 8.91 -1.84
CA LYS A 129 -18.14 10.11 -1.87
C LYS A 129 -19.06 11.32 -1.94
N SER A 130 -18.75 12.34 -1.15
CA SER A 130 -19.37 13.64 -1.16
C SER A 130 -18.27 14.71 -1.09
N ALA A 131 -18.44 15.80 -1.79
CA ALA A 131 -17.55 16.95 -1.69
C ALA A 131 -17.64 17.63 -0.31
N THR A 132 -18.80 17.60 0.31
CA THR A 132 -19.08 18.23 1.62
C THR A 132 -18.73 17.30 2.78
N TRP A 133 -19.11 16.02 2.68
CA TRP A 133 -19.05 15.09 3.81
C TRP A 133 -17.87 14.12 3.74
N GLY A 134 -17.03 14.24 2.71
CA GLY A 134 -15.89 13.35 2.50
C GLY A 134 -16.28 12.02 1.88
N THR A 135 -15.43 11.02 2.08
CA THR A 135 -15.54 9.72 1.43
C THR A 135 -15.54 8.60 2.46
N LEU A 136 -16.54 7.71 2.37
CA LEU A 136 -16.65 6.51 3.20
C LEU A 136 -16.59 5.28 2.29
N THR A 137 -15.59 4.43 2.48
CA THR A 137 -15.37 3.23 1.66
C THR A 137 -15.25 1.97 2.50
N PHE A 138 -15.68 0.85 1.94
CA PHE A 138 -15.59 -0.48 2.54
C PHE A 138 -14.93 -1.46 1.58
N GLY A 139 -14.02 -2.29 2.10
CA GLY A 139 -13.36 -3.36 1.33
C GLY A 139 -11.87 -3.51 1.65
N GLN A 140 -11.13 -4.06 0.67
CA GLN A 140 -9.67 -4.11 0.72
C GLN A 140 -9.11 -2.86 0.06
N GLN A 141 -8.44 -2.04 0.84
CA GLN A 141 -7.94 -0.72 0.43
C GLN A 141 -6.70 -0.36 1.22
N ASN A 142 -5.97 0.66 0.77
CA ASN A 142 -4.87 1.18 1.55
C ASN A 142 -5.31 1.54 2.97
N SER A 143 -4.51 1.14 3.93
CA SER A 143 -4.71 1.56 5.32
C SER A 143 -4.45 3.05 5.48
N ILE A 144 -4.97 3.63 6.54
CA ILE A 144 -4.65 5.03 6.90
C ILE A 144 -3.16 5.17 7.18
N TYR A 145 -2.57 4.19 7.86
CA TYR A 145 -1.14 4.20 8.14
C TYR A 145 -0.30 4.25 6.86
N TYR A 146 -0.69 3.46 5.84
CA TYR A 146 0.00 3.50 4.55
C TYR A 146 -0.24 4.83 3.82
N ASP A 147 -1.48 5.31 3.70
CA ASP A 147 -1.77 6.55 2.97
C ASP A 147 -1.04 7.76 3.58
N VAL A 148 -0.98 7.86 4.91
CA VAL A 148 -0.49 9.03 5.64
C VAL A 148 1.03 8.96 5.87
N VAL A 149 1.58 7.77 6.13
CA VAL A 149 2.98 7.58 6.53
C VAL A 149 3.73 6.73 5.51
N GLY A 150 3.24 5.53 5.22
CA GLY A 150 3.93 4.56 4.38
C GLY A 150 4.17 5.07 2.96
N ALA A 151 3.16 5.65 2.32
CA ALA A 151 3.26 6.15 0.94
C ALA A 151 4.26 7.31 0.76
N LYS A 152 4.56 8.05 1.83
CA LYS A 152 5.57 9.12 1.80
C LYS A 152 7.00 8.57 1.82
N THR A 153 7.19 7.36 2.36
CA THR A 153 8.49 6.71 2.53
C THR A 153 8.67 5.50 1.62
N ASP A 154 7.63 5.09 0.89
CA ASP A 154 7.65 3.99 -0.09
C ASP A 154 8.23 4.48 -1.43
N ILE A 155 9.52 4.83 -1.42
CA ILE A 155 10.24 5.37 -2.58
C ILE A 155 11.00 4.25 -3.32
N TRP A 156 11.38 3.18 -2.61
CA TRP A 156 12.23 2.12 -3.12
C TRP A 156 11.50 0.78 -3.17
N ASP A 157 11.62 0.07 -4.29
CA ASP A 157 11.10 -1.29 -4.43
C ASP A 157 11.90 -2.33 -3.63
N TYR A 158 13.13 -1.99 -3.26
CA TYR A 158 14.07 -2.86 -2.56
C TYR A 158 14.66 -2.20 -1.34
N ASP A 159 14.92 -3.05 -0.33
CA ASP A 159 15.45 -2.65 0.96
C ASP A 159 14.55 -1.67 1.70
N MET A 160 13.63 -2.20 2.45
CA MET A 160 12.67 -1.49 3.29
C MET A 160 13.31 -0.60 4.37
N ILE A 161 14.63 -0.39 4.34
CA ILE A 161 15.38 0.39 5.33
C ILE A 161 14.86 1.83 5.43
N GLY A 162 14.34 2.37 4.30
CA GLY A 162 13.76 3.71 4.27
C GLY A 162 12.24 3.76 4.44
N GLN A 163 11.58 2.62 4.52
CA GLN A 163 10.13 2.58 4.68
C GLN A 163 9.72 2.73 6.15
N ALA A 164 8.59 3.37 6.37
CA ALA A 164 8.00 3.40 7.70
C ALA A 164 7.67 1.97 8.17
N PRO A 165 7.88 1.66 9.46
CA PRO A 165 7.51 0.37 10.03
C PRO A 165 6.06 0.01 9.71
N GLY A 166 5.76 -1.27 9.48
CA GLY A 166 4.41 -1.78 9.33
C GLY A 166 3.96 -2.13 7.93
N ASN A 167 4.74 -1.84 6.89
CA ASN A 167 4.45 -2.33 5.52
C ASN A 167 4.86 -3.80 5.30
N GLY A 168 4.90 -4.59 6.36
CA GLY A 168 5.40 -5.95 6.35
C GLY A 168 4.50 -6.96 5.63
N ILE A 169 4.95 -8.21 5.64
CA ILE A 169 4.30 -9.37 4.99
C ILE A 169 2.83 -9.53 5.39
N ASN A 170 2.48 -9.12 6.60
CA ASN A 170 1.11 -9.23 7.13
C ASN A 170 0.27 -7.96 6.97
N GLY A 171 0.77 -6.93 6.28
CA GLY A 171 0.14 -5.62 6.20
C GLY A 171 -1.29 -5.60 5.68
N ASP A 172 -1.66 -6.58 4.84
CA ASP A 172 -3.04 -6.76 4.37
C ASP A 172 -3.99 -7.22 5.49
N TYR A 173 -3.46 -7.83 6.56
CA TYR A 173 -4.22 -8.37 7.68
C TYR A 173 -4.12 -7.51 8.94
N ASP A 174 -2.92 -7.00 9.26
CA ASP A 174 -2.66 -6.23 10.49
C ASP A 174 -3.10 -4.76 10.42
N GLY A 175 -3.50 -4.29 9.25
CA GLY A 175 -3.98 -2.93 9.06
C GLY A 175 -2.92 -1.92 8.68
N SER A 176 -1.68 -2.35 8.41
CA SER A 176 -0.58 -1.43 8.14
C SER A 176 -0.38 -1.13 6.64
N TYR A 177 -0.95 -1.93 5.74
CA TYR A 177 -0.75 -1.78 4.30
C TYR A 177 -2.07 -1.75 3.52
N ARG A 178 -2.39 -2.80 2.72
CA ARG A 178 -3.64 -2.90 1.94
C ARG A 178 -4.68 -3.68 2.73
N THR A 179 -5.25 -3.01 3.71
CA THR A 179 -6.08 -3.65 4.72
C THR A 179 -7.35 -4.26 4.15
N ARG A 180 -7.50 -5.55 4.36
CA ARG A 180 -8.72 -6.30 4.04
C ARG A 180 -9.82 -6.01 5.05
N LYS A 181 -11.07 -6.05 4.59
CA LYS A 181 -12.26 -5.87 5.44
C LYS A 181 -12.13 -4.64 6.32
N SER A 182 -11.94 -3.49 5.71
CA SER A 182 -11.86 -2.19 6.39
C SER A 182 -12.99 -1.27 5.96
N LEU A 183 -13.49 -0.49 6.91
CA LEU A 183 -14.32 0.68 6.68
C LEU A 183 -13.43 1.89 6.88
N LYS A 184 -13.27 2.74 5.88
CA LYS A 184 -12.40 3.92 5.93
C LYS A 184 -13.17 5.18 5.56
N TYR A 185 -13.00 6.19 6.38
CA TYR A 185 -13.48 7.55 6.14
C TYR A 185 -12.30 8.48 5.91
N LYS A 186 -12.44 9.36 4.94
CA LYS A 186 -11.53 10.47 4.67
C LYS A 186 -12.33 11.73 4.42
N ASN A 187 -11.91 12.85 5.00
CA ASN A 187 -12.40 14.19 4.66
C ASN A 187 -11.25 15.19 4.64
N THR A 188 -11.38 16.23 3.82
CA THR A 188 -10.41 17.32 3.71
C THR A 188 -11.05 18.60 4.22
N VAL A 189 -10.40 19.25 5.17
CA VAL A 189 -10.85 20.52 5.76
C VAL A 189 -9.71 21.52 5.68
N GLY A 190 -9.80 22.47 4.75
CA GLY A 190 -8.70 23.36 4.43
C GLY A 190 -7.49 22.54 3.94
N ASP A 191 -6.35 22.76 4.56
CA ASP A 191 -5.08 22.09 4.22
C ASP A 191 -4.87 20.78 4.99
N VAL A 192 -5.91 20.24 5.64
CA VAL A 192 -5.82 19.05 6.49
C VAL A 192 -6.71 17.94 5.96
N ASP A 193 -6.12 16.79 5.67
CA ASP A 193 -6.82 15.53 5.46
C ASP A 193 -6.98 14.80 6.79
N LEU A 194 -8.21 14.44 7.11
CA LEU A 194 -8.58 13.69 8.31
C LEU A 194 -9.02 12.28 7.93
N TYR A 195 -8.54 11.31 8.68
CA TYR A 195 -8.82 9.90 8.41
C TYR A 195 -9.26 9.16 9.67
N ALA A 196 -10.25 8.28 9.51
CA ALA A 196 -10.64 7.32 10.52
C ALA A 196 -10.99 5.97 9.86
N SER A 197 -10.66 4.85 10.50
CA SER A 197 -11.06 3.54 10.00
C SER A 197 -11.41 2.56 11.11
N TYR A 198 -12.25 1.61 10.74
CA TYR A 198 -12.56 0.42 11.52
C TYR A 198 -12.13 -0.82 10.75
N LEU A 199 -11.43 -1.73 11.43
CA LEU A 199 -10.89 -2.97 10.87
C LEU A 199 -11.70 -4.14 11.40
N PHE A 200 -12.46 -4.79 10.52
CA PHE A 200 -13.24 -5.96 10.87
C PHE A 200 -12.35 -7.19 11.10
N SER A 201 -12.87 -8.19 11.78
CA SER A 201 -12.19 -9.46 11.98
C SER A 201 -11.77 -10.09 10.65
N ASP A 202 -10.55 -10.60 10.58
CA ASP A 202 -10.02 -11.34 9.43
C ASP A 202 -9.06 -12.44 9.86
N ASP A 203 -8.96 -13.50 9.08
CA ASP A 203 -8.21 -14.71 9.42
C ASP A 203 -7.20 -15.02 8.31
N TYR A 204 -5.93 -15.11 8.67
CA TYR A 204 -4.83 -15.46 7.79
C TYR A 204 -4.15 -16.74 8.26
N ASN A 205 -4.03 -17.70 7.38
CA ASN A 205 -3.44 -19.00 7.67
C ASN A 205 -2.34 -19.30 6.64
N PRO A 206 -1.09 -18.85 6.89
CA PRO A 206 0.02 -19.13 6.01
C PRO A 206 0.43 -20.61 6.07
N ASN A 207 1.07 -21.09 5.00
CA ASN A 207 1.50 -22.49 4.85
C ASN A 207 2.55 -22.93 5.88
N ASN A 208 3.19 -22.03 6.61
CA ASN A 208 4.19 -22.33 7.63
C ASN A 208 3.60 -22.74 8.98
N GLY A 209 2.29 -22.94 9.08
CA GLY A 209 1.59 -23.35 10.30
C GLY A 209 1.29 -22.21 11.29
N LEU A 210 1.85 -21.03 11.09
CA LEU A 210 1.52 -19.86 11.90
C LEU A 210 0.22 -19.25 11.38
N ARG A 211 -0.72 -19.03 12.26
CA ARG A 211 -2.02 -18.50 11.95
C ARG A 211 -2.24 -17.15 12.64
N TYR A 212 -2.49 -16.13 11.85
CA TYR A 212 -2.81 -14.78 12.32
C TYR A 212 -4.29 -14.51 12.17
N LYS A 213 -4.96 -14.09 13.23
CA LYS A 213 -6.34 -13.67 13.19
C LYS A 213 -6.49 -12.28 13.80
N ARG A 214 -6.84 -11.30 12.96
CA ARG A 214 -7.30 -10.01 13.45
C ARG A 214 -8.68 -10.17 14.06
N LYS A 215 -8.83 -9.82 15.34
CA LYS A 215 -10.11 -9.79 16.05
C LYS A 215 -10.90 -8.51 15.77
N GLY A 216 -10.19 -7.43 15.51
CA GLY A 216 -10.70 -6.11 15.20
C GLY A 216 -9.59 -5.08 15.33
N GLY A 217 -9.90 -3.84 15.00
CA GLY A 217 -8.95 -2.74 15.13
C GLY A 217 -9.51 -1.44 14.60
N GLY A 218 -8.65 -0.46 14.50
CA GLY A 218 -8.97 0.84 13.95
C GLY A 218 -7.73 1.68 13.73
N SER A 219 -7.88 2.73 12.94
CA SER A 219 -6.79 3.66 12.67
C SER A 219 -7.31 5.09 12.63
N LEU A 220 -6.46 6.01 13.03
CA LEU A 220 -6.66 7.45 12.87
C LEU A 220 -5.45 8.03 12.16
N GLY A 221 -5.66 9.07 11.37
CA GLY A 221 -4.58 9.76 10.69
C GLY A 221 -4.93 11.19 10.36
N VAL A 222 -3.88 11.99 10.27
CA VAL A 222 -3.92 13.38 9.84
C VAL A 222 -2.80 13.60 8.84
N ASP A 223 -3.10 14.23 7.74
CA ASP A 223 -2.13 14.67 6.75
C ASP A 223 -2.27 16.18 6.56
N TYR A 224 -1.23 16.93 6.84
CA TYR A 224 -1.20 18.39 6.76
C TYR A 224 -0.36 18.83 5.56
N HIS A 225 -1.00 19.52 4.63
CA HIS A 225 -0.39 20.13 3.45
C HIS A 225 0.16 21.50 3.83
N ILE A 226 1.43 21.53 4.27
CA ILE A 226 2.09 22.76 4.74
C ILE A 226 2.27 23.74 3.57
N THR A 227 2.63 23.19 2.41
CA THR A 227 2.64 23.86 1.11
C THR A 227 2.21 22.86 0.04
N ASP A 228 2.08 23.27 -1.22
CA ASP A 228 1.78 22.38 -2.34
C ASP A 228 2.81 21.25 -2.47
N ASP A 229 4.06 21.50 -2.09
CA ASP A 229 5.16 20.54 -2.22
C ASP A 229 5.52 19.84 -0.91
N LEU A 230 5.09 20.37 0.24
CA LEU A 230 5.49 19.88 1.56
C LEU A 230 4.29 19.38 2.34
N THR A 231 4.28 18.09 2.63
CA THR A 231 3.24 17.46 3.45
C THR A 231 3.84 16.76 4.67
N TRP A 232 3.14 16.84 5.79
CA TRP A 232 3.46 16.14 7.01
C TRP A 232 2.27 15.30 7.45
N GLY A 233 2.51 14.00 7.71
CA GLY A 233 1.47 13.09 8.13
C GLY A 233 1.83 12.35 9.41
N THR A 234 0.80 12.07 10.21
CA THR A 234 0.90 11.21 11.38
C THR A 234 -0.30 10.28 11.43
N ALA A 235 -0.04 9.01 11.70
CA ALA A 235 -1.08 7.99 11.81
C ALA A 235 -0.83 7.04 12.97
N TRP A 236 -1.93 6.60 13.57
CA TRP A 236 -1.96 5.52 14.53
C TRP A 236 -2.83 4.38 14.01
N ASN A 237 -2.31 3.15 14.09
CA ASN A 237 -3.05 1.93 13.78
C ASN A 237 -3.01 0.99 14.98
N TYR A 238 -4.19 0.55 15.38
CA TYR A 238 -4.38 -0.45 16.43
C TYR A 238 -5.02 -1.70 15.85
N THR A 239 -4.50 -2.86 16.23
CA THR A 239 -5.08 -4.15 15.86
C THR A 239 -4.98 -5.13 17.02
N ARG A 240 -6.08 -5.74 17.37
CA ARG A 240 -6.09 -6.89 18.29
C ARG A 240 -5.96 -8.16 17.50
N ALA A 241 -4.84 -8.87 17.69
CA ALA A 241 -4.48 -10.05 16.93
C ALA A 241 -4.32 -11.29 17.80
N GLU A 242 -4.83 -12.41 17.33
CA GLU A 242 -4.58 -13.73 17.89
C GLU A 242 -3.59 -14.47 17.00
N MET A 243 -2.46 -14.83 17.58
CA MET A 243 -1.44 -15.66 16.93
C MET A 243 -1.67 -17.11 17.36
N ARG A 244 -1.92 -17.98 16.38
CA ARG A 244 -2.20 -19.40 16.59
C ARG A 244 -1.03 -20.23 16.10
N GLY A 245 -0.31 -20.83 17.01
CA GLY A 245 0.70 -21.86 16.78
C GLY A 245 0.40 -23.05 17.68
N ASN A 246 1.42 -23.59 18.34
CA ASN A 246 1.22 -24.63 19.37
C ASN A 246 0.43 -24.11 20.57
N THR A 247 0.45 -22.81 20.83
CA THR A 247 -0.39 -22.13 21.83
C THR A 247 -0.92 -20.85 21.21
N SER A 248 -2.24 -20.61 21.39
CA SER A 248 -2.85 -19.36 20.94
C SER A 248 -2.60 -18.23 21.94
N LYS A 249 -2.11 -17.10 21.46
CA LYS A 249 -1.93 -15.88 22.24
C LYS A 249 -2.56 -14.69 21.54
N THR A 250 -3.14 -13.80 22.32
CA THR A 250 -3.71 -12.54 21.81
C THR A 250 -2.79 -11.39 22.18
N TYR A 251 -2.54 -10.52 21.22
CA TYR A 251 -1.69 -9.34 21.36
C TYR A 251 -2.46 -8.11 20.94
N ASP A 252 -2.23 -7.01 21.65
CA ASP A 252 -2.61 -5.68 21.22
C ASP A 252 -1.42 -5.09 20.46
N GLN A 253 -1.62 -4.90 19.16
CA GLN A 253 -0.62 -4.36 18.25
C GLN A 253 -0.88 -2.88 18.05
N ASN A 254 0.13 -2.07 18.22
CA ASN A 254 0.07 -0.62 18.01
C ASN A 254 1.22 -0.19 17.11
N ILE A 255 0.92 0.72 16.20
CA ILE A 255 1.92 1.41 15.41
C ILE A 255 1.53 2.89 15.35
N VAL A 256 2.47 3.75 15.69
CA VAL A 256 2.36 5.20 15.51
C VAL A 256 3.50 5.61 14.61
N GLY A 257 3.17 6.22 13.50
CA GLY A 257 4.18 6.70 12.57
C GLY A 257 3.94 8.15 12.19
N THR A 258 5.01 8.80 11.79
CA THR A 258 5.00 10.13 11.21
C THR A 258 5.93 10.19 10.02
N ALA A 259 5.57 10.93 9.01
CA ALA A 259 6.41 11.15 7.84
C ALA A 259 6.24 12.55 7.29
N LEU A 260 7.35 13.09 6.80
CA LEU A 260 7.44 14.33 6.06
C LEU A 260 7.82 13.99 4.61
N SER A 261 7.14 14.57 3.64
CA SER A 261 7.49 14.45 2.22
C SER A 261 7.57 15.84 1.62
N TRP A 262 8.72 16.13 1.02
CA TRP A 262 8.97 17.39 0.31
C TRP A 262 9.36 17.10 -1.15
N LYS A 263 8.61 17.67 -2.09
CA LYS A 263 8.71 17.38 -3.53
C LYS A 263 8.96 18.66 -4.36
N PRO A 264 10.07 19.36 -4.13
CA PRO A 264 10.38 20.53 -4.94
C PRO A 264 10.80 20.09 -6.35
N ASP A 265 10.14 20.63 -7.37
CA ASP A 265 10.40 20.35 -8.79
C ASP A 265 10.49 18.85 -9.11
N ASN A 266 11.69 18.38 -9.48
CA ASN A 266 11.96 16.99 -9.85
C ASN A 266 12.57 16.15 -8.71
N TRP A 267 12.64 16.69 -7.49
CA TRP A 267 13.21 15.99 -6.34
C TRP A 267 12.12 15.46 -5.40
N THR A 268 12.44 14.40 -4.72
CA THR A 268 11.60 13.90 -3.62
C THR A 268 12.50 13.64 -2.41
N PHE A 269 12.19 14.30 -1.31
CA PHE A 269 12.81 14.08 -0.01
C PHE A 269 11.76 13.56 0.95
N SER A 270 12.11 12.50 1.67
CA SER A 270 11.22 11.91 2.66
C SER A 270 11.96 11.60 3.94
N LEU A 271 11.30 11.88 5.04
CA LEU A 271 11.76 11.52 6.37
C LEU A 271 10.59 10.91 7.12
N GLY A 272 10.79 9.72 7.66
CA GLY A 272 9.74 9.04 8.44
C GLY A 272 10.32 8.31 9.62
N GLY A 273 9.47 8.08 10.61
CA GLY A 273 9.80 7.32 11.79
C GLY A 273 8.56 6.99 12.60
N GLY A 274 8.74 6.19 13.63
CA GLY A 274 7.60 5.81 14.46
C GLY A 274 7.96 4.86 15.58
N TRP A 275 6.92 4.46 16.29
CA TRP A 275 6.97 3.47 17.33
C TRP A 275 5.98 2.36 17.02
N TYR A 276 6.36 1.13 17.31
CA TYR A 276 5.50 -0.03 17.15
C TYR A 276 5.62 -1.01 18.28
N GLN A 277 4.53 -1.69 18.58
CA GLN A 277 4.43 -2.70 19.62
C GLN A 277 3.74 -3.94 19.08
N ASN A 278 4.35 -5.10 19.30
CA ASN A 278 3.82 -6.41 18.92
C ASN A 278 3.52 -6.60 17.43
N PHE A 279 4.09 -5.78 16.56
CA PHE A 279 4.03 -6.01 15.12
C PHE A 279 5.01 -7.10 14.70
N MET A 280 4.60 -7.93 13.76
CA MET A 280 5.48 -8.88 13.09
C MET A 280 6.16 -8.12 11.93
N THR A 281 7.45 -7.96 12.04
CA THR A 281 8.31 -7.42 10.96
C THR A 281 8.83 -8.55 10.09
#